data_8f09c3c6fd9329189d3f0ad42866b28e
#
_entry.id   8f09c3c6fd9329189d3f0ad42866b28e
#
_cell.length_a   1.000
_cell.length_b   1.000
_cell.length_c   1.000
_cell.angle_alpha   90.00
_cell.angle_beta   90.00
_cell.angle_gamma   90.00
#
_symmetry.space_group_name_H-M   'P 1'
#
loop_
_entity.id
_entity.type
_entity.pdbx_description
1 polymer ?
#
loop_
_entity_poly.entity_id
_entity_poly.type
_entity_poly.pdbx_seq_one_letter_code
_entity_poly.pdbx_strand_id
1 'polypeptide(L)'
;MLLLSLALAGCPLNDKQDESNPGQVPDSNVAASHPPTISGTPPPAVVVEQRYSFTPSASDADGDALVFHIQNKPDWMTFDATTGRLDGVAPPGSEGSYDNITVGVSDGILHSFLPPFTVEVTQFALGSVTLSWSPPSENTDGTPIYDLAGFKIYYGLSDDSFPNSVLIDNPGITLYIVDNLVPNTYYFVATSFNSGGVESSRSNVATRIVN
;
A
#
# COMPACT_ATOMS: atom_id res chain seq x y z
N MET A 1 -56.97 -3.98 64.06
CA MET A 1 -57.99 -3.07 64.65
C MET A 1 -57.39 -1.68 64.55
N LEU A 2 -57.75 -0.93 63.56
CA LEU A 2 -58.26 0.46 63.55
C LEU A 2 -58.39 0.90 62.05
N LEU A 3 -59.65 1.01 61.62
CA LEU A 3 -60.05 1.68 60.39
C LEU A 3 -59.91 3.17 60.57
N LEU A 4 -59.37 3.89 59.60
CA LEU A 4 -59.57 5.34 59.45
C LEU A 4 -60.08 5.64 58.06
N SER A 5 -61.35 5.98 58.00
CA SER A 5 -62.07 6.48 56.83
C SER A 5 -61.71 7.96 56.60
N LEU A 6 -61.33 8.36 55.39
CA LEU A 6 -61.22 9.77 55.04
C LEU A 6 -62.10 10.07 53.80
N ALA A 7 -63.03 10.97 53.98
CA ALA A 7 -64.01 11.38 53.00
C ALA A 7 -63.37 12.26 51.90
N LEU A 8 -63.71 11.98 50.62
CA LEU A 8 -63.44 12.85 49.50
C LEU A 8 -64.47 13.98 49.44
N ALA A 9 -64.00 15.23 49.54
CA ALA A 9 -64.75 16.37 49.16
C ALA A 9 -64.68 16.58 47.63
N GLY A 10 -65.79 16.62 46.96
CA GLY A 10 -65.90 16.81 45.54
C GLY A 10 -65.48 18.23 45.10
N CYS A 11 -64.69 18.29 44.05
CA CYS A 11 -64.40 19.52 43.30
C CYS A 11 -65.31 19.53 42.05
N PRO A 12 -65.95 20.60 41.66
CA PRO A 12 -66.80 20.66 40.48
C PRO A 12 -65.95 20.66 39.20
N LEU A 13 -66.27 19.75 38.27
CA LEU A 13 -65.78 19.73 36.93
C LEU A 13 -66.29 20.93 36.16
N ASN A 14 -65.39 21.83 35.78
CA ASN A 14 -65.69 22.92 34.83
C ASN A 14 -65.53 22.36 33.42
N ASP A 15 -66.66 21.99 32.84
CA ASP A 15 -66.74 21.54 31.44
C ASP A 15 -66.56 22.78 30.52
N LYS A 16 -65.33 23.01 30.10
CA LYS A 16 -65.06 23.76 28.89
C LYS A 16 -64.78 22.81 27.77
N GLN A 17 -65.74 22.58 26.91
CA GLN A 17 -65.59 21.98 25.63
C GLN A 17 -64.58 22.81 24.83
N ASP A 18 -63.34 22.30 24.75
CA ASP A 18 -62.38 22.74 23.77
C ASP A 18 -62.71 21.98 22.47
N GLU A 19 -63.29 22.77 21.52
CA GLU A 19 -63.50 22.26 20.16
C GLU A 19 -62.13 21.94 19.54
N SER A 20 -61.62 20.74 19.79
CA SER A 20 -60.51 20.16 19.06
C SER A 20 -60.96 19.92 17.62
N ASN A 21 -60.44 20.74 16.72
CA ASN A 21 -60.55 20.59 15.28
C ASN A 21 -60.19 19.15 14.84
N PRO A 22 -61.19 18.36 14.32
CA PRO A 22 -60.89 16.97 13.91
C PRO A 22 -60.35 16.93 12.48
N GLY A 23 -59.21 17.59 12.25
CA GLY A 23 -58.69 17.71 10.89
C GLY A 23 -57.17 17.81 10.76
N GLN A 24 -56.45 17.87 11.84
CA GLN A 24 -55.03 17.86 11.76
C GLN A 24 -54.53 16.41 11.88
N VAL A 25 -54.58 15.69 10.75
CA VAL A 25 -53.78 14.52 10.52
C VAL A 25 -52.33 14.99 10.71
N PRO A 26 -51.52 14.38 11.59
CA PRO A 26 -50.11 14.72 11.61
C PRO A 26 -49.58 14.52 10.19
N ASP A 27 -48.99 15.57 9.66
CA ASP A 27 -48.39 15.57 8.34
C ASP A 27 -47.28 14.50 8.34
N SER A 28 -47.70 13.26 7.99
CA SER A 28 -46.81 12.10 7.90
C SER A 28 -45.95 12.14 6.63
N ASN A 29 -45.70 13.33 6.12
CA ASN A 29 -44.81 13.57 5.01
C ASN A 29 -43.37 13.88 5.50
N VAL A 30 -42.90 13.15 6.51
CA VAL A 30 -41.47 12.99 6.71
C VAL A 30 -41.03 12.08 5.57
N ALA A 31 -40.44 12.66 4.54
CA ALA A 31 -39.81 11.85 3.48
C ALA A 31 -38.92 10.80 4.16
N ALA A 32 -39.12 9.53 3.82
CA ALA A 32 -38.31 8.47 4.37
C ALA A 32 -36.85 8.72 3.93
N SER A 33 -35.95 8.94 4.87
CA SER A 33 -34.53 9.03 4.58
C SER A 33 -34.04 7.69 4.00
N HIS A 34 -33.36 7.75 2.86
CA HIS A 34 -32.79 6.59 2.20
C HIS A 34 -31.31 6.46 2.63
N PRO A 35 -30.80 5.26 2.88
CA PRO A 35 -29.39 5.10 3.18
C PRO A 35 -28.53 5.47 1.97
N PRO A 36 -27.34 6.06 2.18
CA PRO A 36 -26.42 6.31 1.11
C PRO A 36 -25.96 4.99 0.48
N THR A 37 -25.53 5.05 -0.77
CA THR A 37 -24.94 3.91 -1.47
C THR A 37 -23.43 4.08 -1.55
N ILE A 38 -22.68 2.97 -1.45
CA ILE A 38 -21.22 2.95 -1.61
C ILE A 38 -20.82 1.77 -2.47
N SER A 39 -19.83 1.97 -3.35
CA SER A 39 -19.31 0.94 -4.24
C SER A 39 -17.83 1.15 -4.54
N GLY A 40 -17.16 0.09 -4.96
CA GLY A 40 -15.75 0.07 -5.33
C GLY A 40 -15.09 -1.26 -4.98
N THR A 41 -13.95 -1.53 -5.61
CA THR A 41 -13.16 -2.74 -5.36
C THR A 41 -11.76 -2.32 -4.97
N PRO A 42 -11.40 -2.40 -3.67
CA PRO A 42 -10.05 -2.12 -3.21
C PRO A 42 -9.03 -3.09 -3.83
N PRO A 43 -7.82 -2.64 -4.21
CA PRO A 43 -6.74 -3.55 -4.59
C PRO A 43 -6.43 -4.54 -3.45
N PRO A 44 -6.31 -5.87 -3.75
CA PRO A 44 -6.11 -6.86 -2.70
C PRO A 44 -4.68 -6.92 -2.15
N ALA A 45 -3.71 -6.30 -2.84
CA ALA A 45 -2.31 -6.35 -2.45
C ALA A 45 -1.54 -5.11 -2.89
N VAL A 46 -0.39 -4.88 -2.23
CA VAL A 46 0.61 -3.90 -2.60
C VAL A 46 2.00 -4.44 -2.27
N VAL A 47 3.00 -4.05 -3.04
CA VAL A 47 4.41 -4.37 -2.74
C VAL A 47 5.00 -3.27 -1.86
N VAL A 48 5.93 -3.61 -0.96
CA VAL A 48 6.67 -2.61 -0.15
C VAL A 48 7.27 -1.52 -1.04
N GLU A 49 7.34 -0.28 -0.52
CA GLU A 49 7.78 0.92 -1.24
C GLU A 49 6.91 1.31 -2.45
N GLN A 50 5.83 0.56 -2.72
CA GLN A 50 4.85 0.93 -3.73
C GLN A 50 3.64 1.62 -3.10
N ARG A 51 3.02 2.48 -3.89
CA ARG A 51 1.85 3.24 -3.47
C ARG A 51 0.59 2.40 -3.58
N TYR A 52 -0.15 2.32 -2.48
CA TYR A 52 -1.54 1.87 -2.46
C TYR A 52 -2.46 3.07 -2.62
N SER A 53 -3.49 2.98 -3.45
CA SER A 53 -4.51 4.02 -3.56
C SER A 53 -5.85 3.40 -3.94
N PHE A 54 -6.89 3.78 -3.20
CA PHE A 54 -8.27 3.37 -3.44
C PHE A 54 -9.21 4.54 -3.12
N THR A 55 -10.22 4.78 -3.96
CA THR A 55 -11.28 5.75 -3.71
C THR A 55 -12.61 5.11 -4.07
N PRO A 56 -13.54 4.94 -3.11
CA PRO A 56 -14.88 4.44 -3.38
C PRO A 56 -15.72 5.48 -4.12
N SER A 57 -16.81 5.03 -4.72
CA SER A 57 -17.88 5.90 -5.19
C SER A 57 -19.05 5.81 -4.23
N ALA A 58 -19.66 6.95 -3.88
CA ALA A 58 -20.84 6.98 -3.05
C ALA A 58 -21.84 8.01 -3.57
N SER A 59 -23.12 7.77 -3.31
CA SER A 59 -24.20 8.70 -3.62
C SER A 59 -25.34 8.53 -2.63
N ASP A 60 -26.11 9.60 -2.45
CA ASP A 60 -27.30 9.62 -1.64
C ASP A 60 -28.52 10.00 -2.51
N ALA A 61 -29.65 9.32 -2.29
CA ALA A 61 -30.86 9.52 -3.06
C ALA A 61 -31.62 10.82 -2.68
N ASP A 62 -31.43 11.25 -1.44
CA ASP A 62 -32.07 12.46 -0.89
C ASP A 62 -31.17 13.69 -1.11
N GLY A 63 -29.92 13.49 -1.55
CA GLY A 63 -28.95 14.54 -1.82
C GLY A 63 -28.23 15.05 -0.57
N ASP A 64 -28.22 14.24 0.50
CA ASP A 64 -27.59 14.59 1.76
C ASP A 64 -26.06 14.61 1.67
N ALA A 65 -25.43 15.38 2.56
CA ALA A 65 -23.97 15.45 2.62
C ALA A 65 -23.37 14.16 3.16
N LEU A 66 -22.42 13.59 2.40
CA LEU A 66 -21.80 12.32 2.74
C LEU A 66 -20.48 12.51 3.50
N VAL A 67 -20.30 11.71 4.55
CA VAL A 67 -19.05 11.61 5.32
C VAL A 67 -18.58 10.16 5.34
N PHE A 68 -17.33 9.92 4.93
CA PHE A 68 -16.74 8.59 4.94
C PHE A 68 -16.05 8.29 6.26
N HIS A 69 -16.00 7.01 6.59
CA HIS A 69 -15.29 6.50 7.77
C HIS A 69 -14.62 5.16 7.46
N ILE A 70 -13.58 4.83 8.23
CA ILE A 70 -12.81 3.62 8.05
C ILE A 70 -12.52 2.96 9.41
N GLN A 71 -12.47 1.63 9.42
CA GLN A 71 -12.04 0.81 10.55
C GLN A 71 -10.88 -0.09 10.12
N ASN A 72 -10.01 -0.43 11.07
CA ASN A 72 -8.85 -1.30 10.89
C ASN A 72 -7.87 -0.84 9.80
N LYS A 73 -7.77 0.48 9.61
CA LYS A 73 -6.82 1.06 8.67
C LYS A 73 -5.38 0.77 9.10
N PRO A 74 -4.51 0.25 8.20
CA PRO A 74 -3.08 0.15 8.48
C PRO A 74 -2.45 1.50 8.84
N ASP A 75 -1.48 1.52 9.76
CA ASP A 75 -0.87 2.78 10.23
C ASP A 75 -0.15 3.55 9.13
N TRP A 76 0.38 2.85 8.12
CA TRP A 76 1.07 3.46 6.98
C TRP A 76 0.13 4.07 5.93
N MET A 77 -1.17 3.89 6.07
CA MET A 77 -2.18 4.53 5.21
C MET A 77 -2.76 5.80 5.83
N THR A 78 -3.15 6.74 4.98
CA THR A 78 -3.98 7.90 5.30
C THR A 78 -5.39 7.71 4.75
N PHE A 79 -6.36 8.34 5.38
CA PHE A 79 -7.76 8.30 4.96
C PHE A 79 -8.35 9.71 4.93
N ASP A 80 -9.04 10.05 3.85
CA ASP A 80 -9.75 11.31 3.69
C ASP A 80 -11.26 11.08 3.89
N ALA A 81 -11.81 11.60 4.96
CA ALA A 81 -13.24 11.44 5.30
C ALA A 81 -14.19 12.18 4.34
N THR A 82 -13.71 13.09 3.52
CA THR A 82 -14.53 13.82 2.55
C THR A 82 -14.72 13.04 1.25
N THR A 83 -13.67 12.33 0.82
CA THR A 83 -13.65 11.62 -0.46
C THR A 83 -13.69 10.10 -0.31
N GLY A 84 -13.47 9.57 0.90
CA GLY A 84 -13.30 8.15 1.18
C GLY A 84 -11.96 7.60 0.69
N ARG A 85 -11.04 8.46 0.24
CA ARG A 85 -9.76 8.02 -0.31
C ARG A 85 -8.85 7.42 0.76
N LEU A 86 -8.41 6.21 0.48
CA LEU A 86 -7.39 5.49 1.23
C LEU A 86 -6.10 5.50 0.42
N ASP A 87 -5.01 5.97 0.99
CA ASP A 87 -3.75 6.20 0.28
C ASP A 87 -2.54 6.01 1.20
N GLY A 88 -1.44 5.48 0.67
CA GLY A 88 -0.20 5.32 1.43
C GLY A 88 0.88 4.59 0.65
N VAL A 89 2.08 4.54 1.22
CA VAL A 89 3.21 3.74 0.73
C VAL A 89 3.57 2.75 1.82
N ALA A 90 3.52 1.46 1.51
CA ALA A 90 3.86 0.40 2.45
C ALA A 90 5.37 0.44 2.76
N PRO A 91 5.81 0.73 4.00
CA PRO A 91 7.23 0.80 4.31
C PRO A 91 7.87 -0.59 4.38
N PRO A 92 9.21 -0.72 4.23
CA PRO A 92 9.92 -1.95 4.53
C PRO A 92 9.63 -2.42 5.97
N GLY A 93 9.38 -3.72 6.16
CA GLY A 93 8.99 -4.31 7.44
C GLY A 93 7.50 -4.27 7.74
N SER A 94 6.67 -3.80 6.80
CA SER A 94 5.20 -3.83 6.91
C SER A 94 4.57 -5.02 6.17
N GLU A 95 5.37 -6.01 5.78
CA GLU A 95 4.89 -7.21 5.09
C GLU A 95 3.91 -7.99 5.96
N GLY A 96 2.87 -8.50 5.34
CA GLY A 96 1.82 -9.28 6.02
C GLY A 96 0.42 -8.91 5.57
N SER A 97 -0.56 -9.49 6.26
CA SER A 97 -1.98 -9.34 5.99
C SER A 97 -2.61 -8.28 6.90
N TYR A 98 -3.31 -7.33 6.32
CA TYR A 98 -4.10 -6.32 7.01
C TYR A 98 -5.57 -6.60 6.75
N ASP A 99 -6.19 -7.29 7.72
CA ASP A 99 -7.52 -7.88 7.56
C ASP A 99 -8.64 -6.98 8.08
N ASN A 100 -9.88 -7.28 7.64
CA ASN A 100 -11.10 -6.66 8.12
C ASN A 100 -11.11 -5.13 8.00
N ILE A 101 -10.44 -4.58 7.00
CA ILE A 101 -10.53 -3.16 6.69
C ILE A 101 -11.96 -2.90 6.18
N THR A 102 -12.64 -1.94 6.78
CA THR A 102 -14.02 -1.62 6.42
C THR A 102 -14.15 -0.13 6.14
N VAL A 103 -14.59 0.22 4.93
CA VAL A 103 -14.91 1.59 4.53
C VAL A 103 -16.41 1.76 4.50
N GLY A 104 -16.91 2.79 5.15
CA GLY A 104 -18.32 3.15 5.18
C GLY A 104 -18.57 4.60 4.80
N VAL A 105 -19.82 4.91 4.54
CA VAL A 105 -20.33 6.27 4.28
C VAL A 105 -21.59 6.51 5.09
N SER A 106 -21.78 7.74 5.57
CA SER A 106 -22.94 8.18 6.32
C SER A 106 -23.49 9.47 5.73
N ASP A 107 -24.81 9.61 5.74
CA ASP A 107 -25.58 10.83 5.46
C ASP A 107 -25.84 11.67 6.74
N GLY A 108 -25.35 11.21 7.90
CA GLY A 108 -25.60 11.82 9.21
C GLY A 108 -26.67 11.08 10.02
N ILE A 109 -27.49 10.22 9.40
CA ILE A 109 -28.57 9.44 10.03
C ILE A 109 -28.35 7.94 9.78
N LEU A 110 -28.12 7.57 8.53
CA LEU A 110 -27.96 6.19 8.06
C LEU A 110 -26.53 5.94 7.57
N HIS A 111 -26.19 4.66 7.43
CA HIS A 111 -24.85 4.23 7.04
C HIS A 111 -24.90 3.10 6.02
N SER A 112 -23.91 3.08 5.13
CA SER A 112 -23.65 1.96 4.24
C SER A 112 -22.16 1.63 4.23
N PHE A 113 -21.82 0.37 3.95
CA PHE A 113 -20.46 -0.15 4.03
C PHE A 113 -20.09 -0.97 2.81
N LEU A 114 -18.83 -0.90 2.40
CA LEU A 114 -18.24 -1.92 1.56
C LEU A 114 -18.09 -3.22 2.35
N PRO A 115 -18.13 -4.40 1.69
CA PRO A 115 -17.71 -5.62 2.33
C PRO A 115 -16.31 -5.46 2.94
N PRO A 116 -16.03 -6.03 4.13
CA PRO A 116 -14.69 -6.03 4.70
C PRO A 116 -13.69 -6.63 3.71
N PHE A 117 -12.50 -6.03 3.61
CA PHE A 117 -11.46 -6.47 2.70
C PHE A 117 -10.11 -6.59 3.41
N THR A 118 -9.21 -7.29 2.75
CA THR A 118 -7.82 -7.51 3.18
C THR A 118 -6.88 -6.83 2.20
N VAL A 119 -5.77 -6.31 2.71
CA VAL A 119 -4.64 -5.84 1.90
C VAL A 119 -3.41 -6.64 2.30
N GLU A 120 -2.87 -7.42 1.34
CA GLU A 120 -1.60 -8.13 1.49
C GLU A 120 -0.44 -7.22 1.12
N VAL A 121 0.51 -7.03 2.04
CA VAL A 121 1.77 -6.35 1.74
C VAL A 121 2.85 -7.40 1.50
N THR A 122 3.43 -7.40 0.31
CA THR A 122 4.46 -8.36 -0.12
C THR A 122 5.79 -7.68 -0.39
N GLN A 123 6.88 -8.44 -0.31
CA GLN A 123 8.20 -7.96 -0.74
C GLN A 123 8.34 -8.03 -2.26
N PHE A 124 9.33 -7.30 -2.80
CA PHE A 124 9.77 -7.53 -4.16
C PHE A 124 10.27 -8.97 -4.34
N ALA A 125 9.93 -9.60 -5.44
CA ALA A 125 10.64 -10.78 -5.89
C ALA A 125 12.07 -10.35 -6.25
N LEU A 126 13.08 -10.82 -5.50
CA LEU A 126 14.48 -10.56 -5.81
C LEU A 126 14.88 -11.40 -7.00
N GLY A 127 15.57 -10.77 -7.95
CA GLY A 127 16.10 -11.44 -9.13
C GLY A 127 17.60 -11.68 -9.07
N SER A 128 18.13 -12.28 -10.13
CA SER A 128 19.56 -12.50 -10.32
C SER A 128 19.98 -12.21 -11.75
N VAL A 129 21.26 -11.89 -11.93
CA VAL A 129 21.88 -11.69 -13.24
C VAL A 129 23.10 -12.61 -13.34
N THR A 130 23.12 -13.47 -14.35
CA THR A 130 24.30 -14.26 -14.71
C THR A 130 25.17 -13.46 -15.66
N LEU A 131 26.41 -13.27 -15.31
CA LEU A 131 27.46 -12.60 -16.09
C LEU A 131 28.48 -13.64 -16.56
N SER A 132 28.97 -13.47 -17.77
CA SER A 132 30.08 -14.27 -18.31
C SER A 132 31.04 -13.37 -19.05
N TRP A 133 32.34 -13.73 -19.02
CA TRP A 133 33.42 -12.98 -19.65
C TRP A 133 34.50 -13.88 -20.19
N SER A 134 35.33 -13.33 -21.07
CA SER A 134 36.56 -13.99 -21.52
C SER A 134 37.74 -13.36 -20.79
N PRO A 135 38.55 -14.15 -20.11
CA PRO A 135 39.79 -13.67 -19.49
C PRO A 135 40.71 -13.00 -20.51
N PRO A 136 41.41 -11.92 -20.15
CA PRO A 136 42.48 -11.40 -21.01
C PRO A 136 43.65 -12.39 -21.11
N SER A 137 44.25 -12.47 -22.28
CA SER A 137 45.44 -13.31 -22.54
C SER A 137 46.71 -12.49 -22.61
N GLU A 138 46.61 -11.15 -22.78
CA GLU A 138 47.76 -10.27 -22.99
C GLU A 138 47.61 -9.00 -22.14
N ASN A 139 48.74 -8.46 -21.71
CA ASN A 139 48.87 -7.13 -21.12
C ASN A 139 48.60 -6.02 -22.15
N THR A 140 48.44 -4.77 -21.70
CA THR A 140 48.26 -3.61 -22.59
C THR A 140 49.45 -3.33 -23.50
N ASP A 141 50.63 -3.87 -23.22
CA ASP A 141 51.85 -3.80 -24.05
C ASP A 141 52.00 -4.97 -25.04
N GLY A 142 51.00 -5.89 -25.08
CA GLY A 142 51.03 -7.08 -25.95
C GLY A 142 51.80 -8.28 -25.39
N THR A 143 52.32 -8.20 -24.18
CA THR A 143 53.00 -9.34 -23.53
C THR A 143 51.97 -10.32 -22.93
N PRO A 144 52.22 -11.64 -22.93
CA PRO A 144 51.35 -12.61 -22.28
C PRO A 144 51.19 -12.35 -20.79
N ILE A 145 49.96 -12.56 -20.26
CA ILE A 145 49.67 -12.48 -18.82
C ILE A 145 50.00 -13.81 -18.16
N TYR A 146 50.88 -13.80 -17.14
CA TYR A 146 51.22 -14.96 -16.33
C TYR A 146 50.82 -14.83 -14.86
N ASP A 147 50.38 -13.67 -14.45
CA ASP A 147 50.12 -13.30 -13.04
C ASP A 147 48.67 -12.90 -12.80
N LEU A 148 47.70 -13.26 -13.67
CA LEU A 148 46.29 -13.03 -13.49
C LEU A 148 45.84 -13.71 -12.19
N ALA A 149 45.28 -12.93 -11.26
CA ALA A 149 44.85 -13.41 -9.94
C ALA A 149 43.31 -13.53 -9.85
N GLY A 150 42.56 -12.70 -10.58
CA GLY A 150 41.11 -12.76 -10.56
C GLY A 150 40.42 -11.62 -11.28
N PHE A 151 39.18 -11.43 -10.93
CA PHE A 151 38.30 -10.43 -11.53
C PHE A 151 37.52 -9.64 -10.45
N LYS A 152 37.07 -8.45 -10.80
CA LYS A 152 36.20 -7.67 -9.97
C LYS A 152 35.04 -7.17 -10.82
N ILE A 153 33.82 -7.48 -10.39
CA ILE A 153 32.59 -7.03 -11.04
C ILE A 153 32.12 -5.79 -10.28
N TYR A 154 31.80 -4.73 -11.02
CA TYR A 154 31.18 -3.53 -10.47
C TYR A 154 29.80 -3.38 -11.07
N TYR A 155 28.81 -2.93 -10.27
CA TYR A 155 27.47 -2.74 -10.77
C TYR A 155 26.73 -1.61 -10.05
N GLY A 156 25.72 -1.08 -10.74
CA GLY A 156 24.88 0.02 -10.26
C GLY A 156 23.64 0.21 -11.12
N LEU A 157 22.90 1.26 -10.83
CA LEU A 157 21.65 1.62 -11.52
C LEU A 157 21.87 2.70 -12.60
N SER A 158 23.11 3.09 -12.86
CA SER A 158 23.52 4.05 -13.89
C SER A 158 24.73 3.50 -14.61
N ASP A 159 24.92 3.85 -15.89
CA ASP A 159 26.02 3.43 -16.76
C ASP A 159 27.34 4.15 -16.49
N ASP A 160 27.32 5.17 -15.64
CA ASP A 160 28.49 5.96 -15.21
C ASP A 160 28.85 5.75 -13.73
N SER A 161 27.98 5.10 -12.93
CA SER A 161 28.14 4.94 -11.49
C SER A 161 27.93 3.49 -11.06
N PHE A 162 28.96 2.89 -10.46
CA PHE A 162 29.00 1.47 -10.04
C PHE A 162 29.36 1.37 -8.55
N PRO A 163 28.44 1.70 -7.63
CA PRO A 163 28.73 1.74 -6.20
C PRO A 163 28.92 0.35 -5.56
N ASN A 164 28.46 -0.70 -6.22
CA ASN A 164 28.56 -2.07 -5.70
C ASN A 164 29.68 -2.82 -6.40
N SER A 165 30.34 -3.75 -5.69
CA SER A 165 31.36 -4.61 -6.29
C SER A 165 31.39 -5.99 -5.69
N VAL A 166 31.83 -6.96 -6.51
CA VAL A 166 32.10 -8.35 -6.13
C VAL A 166 33.52 -8.68 -6.53
N LEU A 167 34.33 -9.17 -5.59
CA LEU A 167 35.69 -9.69 -5.84
C LEU A 167 35.61 -11.18 -6.12
N ILE A 168 36.27 -11.62 -7.20
CA ILE A 168 36.39 -13.01 -7.61
C ILE A 168 37.89 -13.33 -7.61
N ASP A 169 38.39 -13.85 -6.51
CA ASP A 169 39.81 -14.21 -6.30
C ASP A 169 40.10 -15.60 -6.86
N ASN A 170 39.83 -15.76 -8.16
CA ASN A 170 40.10 -16.96 -8.91
C ASN A 170 40.11 -16.67 -10.43
N PRO A 171 41.25 -16.72 -11.11
CA PRO A 171 41.36 -16.43 -12.55
C PRO A 171 40.67 -17.47 -13.45
N GLY A 172 40.33 -18.66 -12.92
CA GLY A 172 39.64 -19.71 -13.67
C GLY A 172 38.12 -19.53 -13.75
N ILE A 173 37.54 -18.59 -12.97
CA ILE A 173 36.10 -18.31 -13.00
C ILE A 173 35.78 -17.33 -14.12
N THR A 174 34.90 -17.74 -15.04
CA THR A 174 34.45 -16.94 -16.19
C THR A 174 32.95 -16.71 -16.22
N LEU A 175 32.27 -17.14 -15.15
CA LEU A 175 30.81 -16.96 -14.95
C LEU A 175 30.56 -16.66 -13.47
N TYR A 176 29.66 -15.68 -13.21
CA TYR A 176 29.25 -15.34 -11.87
C TYR A 176 27.77 -14.93 -11.86
N ILE A 177 27.06 -15.27 -10.78
CA ILE A 177 25.69 -14.88 -10.57
C ILE A 177 25.66 -13.79 -9.49
N VAL A 178 25.18 -12.61 -9.85
CA VAL A 178 24.83 -11.55 -8.90
C VAL A 178 23.36 -11.74 -8.56
N ASP A 179 23.08 -12.06 -7.31
CA ASP A 179 21.75 -12.36 -6.78
C ASP A 179 21.22 -11.23 -5.86
N ASN A 180 20.01 -11.44 -5.32
CA ASN A 180 19.35 -10.50 -4.41
C ASN A 180 19.17 -9.09 -4.99
N LEU A 181 18.96 -8.98 -6.28
CA LEU A 181 18.73 -7.73 -6.97
C LEU A 181 17.24 -7.37 -6.96
N VAL A 182 16.90 -6.17 -6.49
CA VAL A 182 15.54 -5.65 -6.61
C VAL A 182 15.20 -5.37 -8.08
N PRO A 183 13.93 -5.46 -8.50
CA PRO A 183 13.52 -5.15 -9.87
C PRO A 183 14.00 -3.76 -10.31
N ASN A 184 14.88 -3.71 -11.30
CA ASN A 184 15.46 -2.49 -11.85
C ASN A 184 16.30 -2.78 -13.10
N THR A 185 16.77 -1.72 -13.77
CA THR A 185 17.79 -1.82 -14.81
C THR A 185 19.17 -1.68 -14.17
N TYR A 186 20.00 -2.71 -14.35
CA TYR A 186 21.36 -2.75 -13.80
C TYR A 186 22.40 -2.65 -14.94
N TYR A 187 23.48 -1.99 -14.60
CA TYR A 187 24.66 -1.80 -15.45
C TYR A 187 25.85 -2.47 -14.76
N PHE A 188 26.62 -3.25 -15.52
CA PHE A 188 27.75 -4.03 -15.04
C PHE A 188 28.99 -3.75 -15.85
N VAL A 189 30.14 -3.66 -15.19
CA VAL A 189 31.47 -3.65 -15.80
C VAL A 189 32.36 -4.60 -14.99
N ALA A 190 33.38 -5.15 -15.64
CA ALA A 190 34.36 -5.99 -14.99
C ALA A 190 35.79 -5.44 -15.21
N THR A 191 36.68 -5.75 -14.27
CA THR A 191 38.11 -5.60 -14.38
C THR A 191 38.77 -6.95 -14.10
N SER A 192 39.96 -7.17 -14.62
CA SER A 192 40.88 -8.23 -14.16
C SER A 192 41.92 -7.61 -13.22
N PHE A 193 42.50 -8.38 -12.32
CA PHE A 193 43.61 -7.94 -11.49
C PHE A 193 44.70 -9.01 -11.43
N ASN A 194 45.93 -8.54 -11.23
CA ASN A 194 47.08 -9.42 -11.11
C ASN A 194 47.46 -9.73 -9.66
N SER A 195 48.42 -10.59 -9.43
CA SER A 195 48.89 -10.97 -8.10
C SER A 195 49.48 -9.84 -7.27
N GLY A 196 49.82 -8.71 -7.91
CA GLY A 196 50.18 -7.45 -7.26
C GLY A 196 49.01 -6.57 -6.87
N GLY A 197 47.76 -6.95 -7.19
CA GLY A 197 46.55 -6.18 -6.90
C GLY A 197 46.29 -5.04 -7.88
N VAL A 198 47.00 -5.00 -9.02
CA VAL A 198 46.81 -3.96 -10.05
C VAL A 198 45.62 -4.34 -10.92
N GLU A 199 44.58 -3.49 -10.99
CA GLU A 199 43.41 -3.70 -11.83
C GLU A 199 43.60 -3.14 -13.27
N SER A 200 43.00 -3.85 -14.23
CA SER A 200 42.91 -3.41 -15.62
C SER A 200 41.91 -2.22 -15.77
N SER A 201 41.85 -1.66 -16.97
CA SER A 201 40.70 -0.82 -17.37
C SER A 201 39.39 -1.63 -17.31
N ARG A 202 38.27 -0.93 -17.16
CA ARG A 202 36.93 -1.54 -17.16
C ARG A 202 36.60 -2.14 -18.53
N SER A 203 35.83 -3.21 -18.53
CA SER A 203 35.20 -3.77 -19.73
C SER A 203 34.16 -2.80 -20.34
N ASN A 204 33.56 -3.21 -21.45
CA ASN A 204 32.30 -2.63 -21.90
C ASN A 204 31.20 -2.75 -20.84
N VAL A 205 30.25 -1.82 -20.85
CA VAL A 205 29.08 -1.88 -19.99
C VAL A 205 28.08 -2.93 -20.50
N ALA A 206 27.68 -3.85 -19.64
CA ALA A 206 26.59 -4.79 -19.90
C ALA A 206 25.34 -4.31 -19.15
N THR A 207 24.18 -4.30 -19.82
CA THR A 207 22.92 -3.87 -19.24
C THR A 207 21.96 -5.06 -19.08
N ARG A 208 21.26 -5.15 -17.94
CA ARG A 208 20.23 -6.17 -17.67
C ARG A 208 19.07 -5.56 -16.91
N ILE A 209 17.86 -6.01 -17.29
CA ILE A 209 16.62 -5.70 -16.56
C ILE A 209 16.32 -6.89 -15.64
N VAL A 210 16.12 -6.60 -14.37
CA VAL A 210 15.61 -7.52 -13.35
C VAL A 210 14.14 -7.15 -13.13
N ASN A 211 13.23 -8.12 -13.30
CA ASN A 211 11.79 -7.97 -13.16
C ASN A 211 11.29 -8.63 -11.88
#